data_374ec01d56eda06c1e787cc42689c0cc
#
_entry.id   374ec01d56eda06c1e787cc42689c0cc
#
_cell.length_a   1.000
_cell.length_b   1.000
_cell.length_c   1.000
_cell.angle_alpha   90.00
_cell.angle_beta   90.00
_cell.angle_gamma   90.00
#
_symmetry.space_group_name_H-M   'P 1'
#
loop_
_entity.id
_entity.type
_entity.pdbx_description
1 polymer ?
#
loop_
_entity_poly.entity_id
_entity_poly.type
_entity_poly.pdbx_seq_one_letter_code
_entity_poly.pdbx_strand_id
1 'polypeptide(L)'
;MDPKQKEQLRSNILQAEAYLAELKSMQVILPTVTFDRSLILHRPSKTVEILWLGNAHTNGDVFVFLPREKILVTGDALHGWTPYMGDSYPYDWIQTLDAAEKLDFDQALGGHGDVMRGKEKFELWKQYFRDLMDETAKAYAQGASLDEAERDVSKILRVKYVDKFDPRFPQSVIGNIAKAYQVIAFMQ
;
A
#
# COMPACT_ATOMS: atom_id res chain seq x y z
N MET A 1 33.50 17.05 -7.69
CA MET A 1 32.81 15.72 -7.47
C MET A 1 33.91 14.73 -7.10
N ASP A 2 33.78 14.05 -6.00
CA ASP A 2 34.66 13.00 -5.51
C ASP A 2 34.81 11.88 -6.58
N PRO A 3 36.02 11.33 -6.85
CA PRO A 3 36.24 10.23 -7.77
C PRO A 3 35.32 9.02 -7.51
N LYS A 4 35.06 8.68 -6.25
CA LYS A 4 34.12 7.59 -5.86
C LYS A 4 32.69 7.89 -6.25
N GLN A 5 32.23 9.12 -6.07
CA GLN A 5 30.89 9.55 -6.49
C GLN A 5 30.73 9.49 -8.01
N LYS A 6 31.78 9.87 -8.76
CA LYS A 6 31.78 9.81 -10.21
C LYS A 6 31.71 8.37 -10.72
N GLU A 7 32.44 7.44 -10.09
CA GLU A 7 32.44 6.01 -10.41
C GLU A 7 31.05 5.41 -10.13
N GLN A 8 30.48 5.70 -8.96
CA GLN A 8 29.13 5.23 -8.60
C GLN A 8 28.07 5.75 -9.58
N LEU A 9 28.15 7.01 -9.99
CA LEU A 9 27.20 7.58 -10.94
C LEU A 9 27.31 6.92 -12.32
N ARG A 10 28.55 6.62 -12.78
CA ARG A 10 28.78 5.87 -14.03
C ARG A 10 28.16 4.47 -13.96
N SER A 11 28.39 3.76 -12.86
CA SER A 11 27.79 2.43 -12.63
C SER A 11 26.27 2.49 -12.67
N ASN A 12 25.66 3.47 -12.00
CA ASN A 12 24.21 3.66 -12.00
C ASN A 12 23.65 3.95 -13.41
N ILE A 13 24.37 4.76 -14.21
CA ILE A 13 23.99 5.05 -15.61
C ILE A 13 24.01 3.76 -16.44
N LEU A 14 25.08 2.98 -16.38
CA LEU A 14 25.18 1.72 -17.11
C LEU A 14 24.07 0.73 -16.74
N GLN A 15 23.76 0.64 -15.45
CA GLN A 15 22.64 -0.20 -14.97
C GLN A 15 21.29 0.30 -15.50
N ALA A 16 21.07 1.61 -15.48
CA ALA A 16 19.85 2.21 -16.00
C ALA A 16 19.68 2.01 -17.52
N GLU A 17 20.78 2.13 -18.28
CA GLU A 17 20.78 1.87 -19.73
C GLU A 17 20.47 0.40 -20.05
N ALA A 18 21.07 -0.54 -19.30
CA ALA A 18 20.81 -1.97 -19.45
C ALA A 18 19.34 -2.29 -19.13
N TYR A 19 18.82 -1.76 -18.02
CA TYR A 19 17.42 -1.90 -17.63
C TYR A 19 16.46 -1.31 -18.66
N LEU A 20 16.75 -0.14 -19.21
CA LEU A 20 15.97 0.48 -20.26
C LEU A 20 15.95 -0.35 -21.55
N ALA A 21 17.08 -0.99 -21.91
CA ALA A 21 17.14 -1.88 -23.06
C ALA A 21 16.26 -3.13 -22.86
N GLU A 22 16.28 -3.69 -21.65
CA GLU A 22 15.40 -4.80 -21.27
C GLU A 22 13.93 -4.41 -21.35
N LEU A 23 13.53 -3.28 -20.73
CA LEU A 23 12.16 -2.77 -20.78
C LEU A 23 11.66 -2.57 -22.23
N LYS A 24 12.51 -2.04 -23.14
CA LYS A 24 12.14 -1.87 -24.55
C LYS A 24 11.91 -3.19 -25.28
N SER A 25 12.47 -4.28 -24.81
CA SER A 25 12.27 -5.62 -25.38
C SER A 25 11.05 -6.35 -24.84
N MET A 26 10.47 -5.87 -23.74
CA MET A 26 9.30 -6.49 -23.11
C MET A 26 8.04 -6.31 -23.96
N GLN A 27 7.27 -7.40 -24.07
CA GLN A 27 5.93 -7.35 -24.62
C GLN A 27 4.90 -7.38 -23.51
N VAL A 28 3.96 -6.45 -23.52
CA VAL A 28 2.84 -6.45 -22.58
C VAL A 28 1.90 -7.58 -22.94
N ILE A 29 1.76 -8.54 -22.04
CA ILE A 29 0.81 -9.65 -22.17
C ILE A 29 -0.43 -9.30 -21.37
N LEU A 30 -1.57 -9.22 -22.07
CA LEU A 30 -2.86 -8.93 -21.45
C LEU A 30 -3.41 -10.18 -20.75
N PRO A 31 -4.21 -10.02 -19.68
CA PRO A 31 -4.85 -11.15 -19.01
C PRO A 31 -5.80 -11.89 -19.94
N THR A 32 -5.83 -13.21 -19.83
CA THR A 32 -6.73 -14.09 -20.60
C THR A 32 -8.05 -14.38 -19.88
N VAL A 33 -8.11 -14.09 -18.58
CA VAL A 33 -9.32 -14.20 -17.75
C VAL A 33 -9.47 -12.90 -16.97
N THR A 34 -10.65 -12.33 -17.01
CA THR A 34 -11.03 -11.13 -16.24
C THR A 34 -12.31 -11.40 -15.47
N PHE A 35 -12.51 -10.67 -14.37
CA PHE A 35 -13.73 -10.73 -13.57
C PHE A 35 -13.99 -9.37 -12.92
N ASP A 36 -15.21 -9.11 -12.49
CA ASP A 36 -15.58 -7.82 -11.88
C ASP A 36 -15.39 -7.82 -10.37
N ARG A 37 -15.94 -8.81 -9.67
CA ARG A 37 -15.95 -8.84 -8.19
C ARG A 37 -15.33 -10.09 -7.59
N SER A 38 -15.58 -11.24 -8.18
CA SER A 38 -15.06 -12.49 -7.66
C SER A 38 -14.86 -13.53 -8.75
N LEU A 39 -13.86 -14.40 -8.53
CA LEU A 39 -13.61 -15.60 -9.29
C LEU A 39 -13.38 -16.75 -8.32
N ILE A 40 -14.13 -17.85 -8.46
CA ILE A 40 -14.00 -19.03 -7.59
C ILE A 40 -13.39 -20.17 -8.38
N LEU A 41 -12.29 -20.70 -7.87
CA LEU A 41 -11.59 -21.84 -8.45
C LEU A 41 -11.82 -23.08 -7.58
N HIS A 42 -12.57 -24.05 -8.09
CA HIS A 42 -12.76 -25.33 -7.44
C HIS A 42 -11.65 -26.30 -7.82
N ARG A 43 -10.92 -26.81 -6.83
CA ARG A 43 -9.90 -27.84 -6.97
C ARG A 43 -10.29 -29.07 -6.15
N PRO A 44 -9.77 -30.27 -6.44
CA PRO A 44 -10.19 -31.49 -5.73
C PRO A 44 -10.06 -31.41 -4.21
N SER A 45 -9.05 -30.68 -3.70
CA SER A 45 -8.77 -30.57 -2.26
C SER A 45 -9.06 -29.21 -1.65
N LYS A 46 -9.38 -28.16 -2.44
CA LYS A 46 -9.57 -26.80 -1.94
C LYS A 46 -10.42 -25.93 -2.84
N THR A 47 -11.06 -24.95 -2.25
CA THR A 47 -11.67 -23.81 -2.94
C THR A 47 -10.76 -22.59 -2.76
N VAL A 48 -10.54 -21.85 -3.85
CA VAL A 48 -9.80 -20.60 -3.84
C VAL A 48 -10.74 -19.51 -4.34
N GLU A 49 -11.00 -18.52 -3.51
CA GLU A 49 -11.81 -17.36 -3.84
C GLU A 49 -10.89 -16.19 -4.12
N ILE A 50 -10.98 -15.58 -5.31
CA ILE A 50 -10.26 -14.37 -5.69
C ILE A 50 -11.29 -13.24 -5.66
N LEU A 51 -11.10 -12.28 -4.77
CA LEU A 51 -12.09 -11.28 -4.41
C LEU A 51 -11.56 -9.87 -4.66
N TRP A 52 -12.27 -9.07 -5.45
CA TRP A 52 -12.10 -7.62 -5.44
C TRP A 52 -13.06 -7.04 -4.39
N LEU A 53 -12.51 -6.42 -3.36
CA LEU A 53 -13.28 -5.92 -2.20
C LEU A 53 -13.42 -4.38 -2.21
N GLY A 54 -12.77 -3.72 -3.16
CA GLY A 54 -12.75 -2.27 -3.33
C GLY A 54 -11.36 -1.76 -3.73
N ASN A 55 -11.26 -0.46 -3.96
CA ASN A 55 -9.98 0.20 -4.20
C ASN A 55 -9.15 0.22 -2.91
N ALA A 56 -7.83 0.06 -3.02
CA ALA A 56 -6.92 0.05 -1.88
C ALA A 56 -5.55 0.66 -2.26
N HIS A 57 -4.49 -0.16 -2.31
CA HIS A 57 -3.17 0.22 -2.78
C HIS A 57 -3.21 0.65 -4.26
N THR A 58 -4.05 -0.02 -5.04
CA THR A 58 -4.43 0.31 -6.41
C THR A 58 -5.95 0.18 -6.60
N ASN A 59 -6.45 0.36 -7.80
CA ASN A 59 -7.84 0.07 -8.15
C ASN A 59 -8.09 -1.40 -8.55
N GLY A 60 -7.04 -2.18 -8.67
CA GLY A 60 -7.08 -3.58 -9.13
C GLY A 60 -6.63 -4.60 -8.07
N ASP A 61 -6.50 -4.20 -6.82
CA ASP A 61 -6.10 -5.13 -5.75
C ASP A 61 -7.13 -6.25 -5.59
N VAL A 62 -6.64 -7.46 -5.49
CA VAL A 62 -7.46 -8.63 -5.21
C VAL A 62 -6.95 -9.37 -3.97
N PHE A 63 -7.89 -9.93 -3.25
CA PHE A 63 -7.63 -10.80 -2.11
C PHE A 63 -7.82 -12.23 -2.54
N VAL A 64 -6.91 -13.13 -2.14
CA VAL A 64 -7.08 -14.57 -2.37
C VAL A 64 -7.44 -15.21 -1.04
N PHE A 65 -8.66 -15.74 -0.95
CA PHE A 65 -9.18 -16.36 0.26
C PHE A 65 -9.28 -17.88 0.11
N LEU A 66 -8.76 -18.60 1.09
CA LEU A 66 -8.87 -20.05 1.22
C LEU A 66 -9.75 -20.35 2.45
N PRO A 67 -11.07 -20.51 2.25
CA PRO A 67 -12.02 -20.56 3.38
C PRO A 67 -11.77 -21.74 4.32
N ARG A 68 -11.44 -22.90 3.80
CA ARG A 68 -11.20 -24.10 4.59
C ARG A 68 -9.91 -23.99 5.44
N GLU A 69 -8.86 -23.41 4.84
CA GLU A 69 -7.56 -23.22 5.47
C GLU A 69 -7.54 -21.98 6.37
N LYS A 70 -8.56 -21.13 6.29
CA LYS A 70 -8.67 -19.84 6.98
C LYS A 70 -7.46 -18.93 6.72
N ILE A 71 -7.05 -18.88 5.46
CA ILE A 71 -5.92 -18.04 5.01
C ILE A 71 -6.44 -16.98 4.06
N LEU A 72 -6.03 -15.73 4.29
CA LEU A 72 -6.27 -14.59 3.42
C LEU A 72 -4.94 -14.06 2.87
N VAL A 73 -4.75 -14.07 1.55
CA VAL A 73 -3.62 -13.40 0.90
C VAL A 73 -4.09 -12.00 0.50
N THR A 74 -3.38 -11.00 0.97
CA THR A 74 -3.79 -9.59 0.89
C THR A 74 -2.95 -8.76 -0.09
N GLY A 75 -1.82 -9.30 -0.58
CA GLY A 75 -0.90 -8.52 -1.40
C GLY A 75 -0.49 -7.22 -0.69
N ASP A 76 -0.48 -6.12 -1.43
CA ASP A 76 -0.13 -4.82 -0.89
C ASP A 76 -1.33 -4.04 -0.32
N ALA A 77 -2.54 -4.60 -0.42
CA ALA A 77 -3.69 -4.05 0.29
C ALA A 77 -3.58 -4.17 1.81
N LEU A 78 -2.78 -5.12 2.33
CA LEU A 78 -2.35 -5.17 3.73
C LEU A 78 -1.08 -6.03 3.86
N HIS A 79 -0.04 -5.52 4.52
CA HIS A 79 1.20 -6.27 4.75
C HIS A 79 1.90 -5.86 6.06
N GLY A 80 3.03 -6.53 6.38
CA GLY A 80 3.74 -6.33 7.64
C GLY A 80 4.43 -4.97 7.79
N TRP A 81 4.68 -4.27 6.69
CA TRP A 81 5.47 -3.04 6.67
C TRP A 81 4.61 -1.77 6.71
N THR A 82 5.25 -0.59 6.51
CA THR A 82 4.56 0.68 6.33
C THR A 82 3.85 0.70 4.97
N PRO A 83 2.57 1.09 4.89
CA PRO A 83 1.89 1.19 3.62
C PRO A 83 2.54 2.23 2.69
N TYR A 84 2.67 1.89 1.42
CA TYR A 84 2.97 2.86 0.36
C TYR A 84 1.66 3.35 -0.25
N MET A 85 1.50 4.67 -0.37
CA MET A 85 0.21 5.25 -0.77
C MET A 85 0.24 6.01 -2.10
N GLY A 86 1.35 5.99 -2.85
CA GLY A 86 1.53 6.79 -4.08
C GLY A 86 0.40 6.65 -5.09
N ASP A 87 -0.04 5.42 -5.36
CA ASP A 87 -1.09 5.09 -6.34
C ASP A 87 -2.44 4.76 -5.69
N SER A 88 -2.56 4.97 -4.37
CA SER A 88 -3.67 4.46 -3.55
C SER A 88 -4.92 5.34 -3.57
N TYR A 89 -5.98 4.77 -3.01
CA TYR A 89 -7.29 5.36 -2.78
C TYR A 89 -7.56 5.43 -1.26
N PRO A 90 -7.01 6.40 -0.51
CA PRO A 90 -6.95 6.36 0.95
C PRO A 90 -8.30 6.19 1.66
N TYR A 91 -9.36 6.85 1.17
CA TYR A 91 -10.71 6.74 1.75
C TYR A 91 -11.35 5.38 1.47
N ASP A 92 -11.23 4.89 0.22
CA ASP A 92 -11.79 3.60 -0.17
C ASP A 92 -11.04 2.45 0.52
N TRP A 93 -9.73 2.61 0.72
CA TRP A 93 -8.89 1.58 1.33
C TRP A 93 -9.36 1.17 2.73
N ILE A 94 -9.82 2.12 3.53
CA ILE A 94 -10.40 1.82 4.85
C ILE A 94 -11.62 0.90 4.70
N GLN A 95 -12.51 1.19 3.75
CA GLN A 95 -13.71 0.39 3.49
C GLN A 95 -13.35 -1.00 2.94
N THR A 96 -12.33 -1.08 2.09
CA THR A 96 -11.81 -2.33 1.54
C THR A 96 -11.23 -3.22 2.65
N LEU A 97 -10.49 -2.64 3.61
CA LEU A 97 -10.00 -3.38 4.78
C LEU A 97 -11.14 -3.82 5.70
N ASP A 98 -12.17 -3.00 5.89
CA ASP A 98 -13.38 -3.39 6.64
C ASP A 98 -14.12 -4.56 5.98
N ALA A 99 -14.14 -4.62 4.64
CA ALA A 99 -14.72 -5.74 3.91
C ALA A 99 -13.87 -7.02 4.04
N ALA A 100 -12.56 -6.91 3.92
CA ALA A 100 -11.63 -8.02 4.06
C ALA A 100 -11.66 -8.61 5.48
N GLU A 101 -11.76 -7.78 6.50
CA GLU A 101 -11.80 -8.19 7.91
C GLU A 101 -13.04 -9.01 8.28
N LYS A 102 -14.14 -8.91 7.52
CA LYS A 102 -15.34 -9.72 7.70
C LYS A 102 -15.19 -11.19 7.28
N LEU A 103 -14.15 -11.50 6.50
CA LEU A 103 -13.85 -12.87 6.12
C LEU A 103 -13.36 -13.67 7.34
N ASP A 104 -13.68 -14.96 7.35
CA ASP A 104 -13.30 -15.89 8.44
C ASP A 104 -11.93 -16.49 8.19
N PHE A 105 -10.88 -15.73 8.55
CA PHE A 105 -9.49 -16.15 8.46
C PHE A 105 -8.76 -16.02 9.79
N ASP A 106 -7.74 -16.87 9.98
CA ASP A 106 -6.84 -16.84 11.15
C ASP A 106 -5.47 -16.23 10.80
N GLN A 107 -5.10 -16.27 9.51
CA GLN A 107 -3.80 -15.80 9.02
C GLN A 107 -3.98 -14.95 7.77
N ALA A 108 -3.24 -13.86 7.70
CA ALA A 108 -3.14 -13.01 6.51
C ALA A 108 -1.70 -12.97 5.99
N LEU A 109 -1.53 -13.15 4.68
CA LEU A 109 -0.25 -13.11 3.98
C LEU A 109 -0.22 -11.86 3.09
N GLY A 110 0.58 -10.88 3.50
CA GLY A 110 0.81 -9.67 2.72
C GLY A 110 1.87 -9.86 1.63
N GLY A 111 1.98 -8.88 0.75
CA GLY A 111 3.06 -8.82 -0.24
C GLY A 111 4.45 -8.64 0.39
N HIS A 112 4.50 -8.13 1.62
CA HIS A 112 5.73 -7.84 2.36
C HIS A 112 5.62 -8.18 3.85
N GLY A 113 6.76 -8.55 4.46
CA GLY A 113 6.86 -8.85 5.89
C GLY A 113 6.42 -10.27 6.23
N ASP A 114 6.25 -10.52 7.52
CA ASP A 114 5.90 -11.83 8.05
C ASP A 114 4.40 -12.12 7.94
N VAL A 115 4.03 -13.39 8.14
CA VAL A 115 2.62 -13.81 8.23
C VAL A 115 1.96 -13.10 9.42
N MET A 116 0.87 -12.41 9.15
CA MET A 116 0.07 -11.74 10.16
C MET A 116 -0.96 -12.72 10.75
N ARG A 117 -1.13 -12.70 12.06
CA ARG A 117 -2.12 -13.51 12.77
C ARG A 117 -3.16 -12.59 13.39
N GLY A 118 -4.42 -13.01 13.33
CA GLY A 118 -5.53 -12.17 13.79
C GLY A 118 -5.80 -10.95 12.90
N LYS A 119 -6.44 -9.94 13.47
CA LYS A 119 -6.95 -8.75 12.74
C LYS A 119 -6.34 -7.43 13.22
N GLU A 120 -5.39 -7.46 14.15
CA GLU A 120 -4.81 -6.27 14.76
C GLU A 120 -4.11 -5.35 13.74
N LYS A 121 -3.53 -5.95 12.68
CA LYS A 121 -2.86 -5.18 11.63
C LYS A 121 -3.86 -4.42 10.76
N PHE A 122 -5.07 -4.96 10.55
CA PHE A 122 -6.17 -4.27 9.86
C PHE A 122 -6.57 -3.01 10.62
N GLU A 123 -6.79 -3.13 11.92
CA GLU A 123 -7.14 -1.99 12.77
C GLU A 123 -6.02 -0.95 12.83
N LEU A 124 -4.76 -1.39 12.92
CA LEU A 124 -3.61 -0.46 12.90
C LEU A 124 -3.58 0.37 11.61
N TRP A 125 -3.76 -0.25 10.44
CA TRP A 125 -3.72 0.44 9.17
C TRP A 125 -4.91 1.38 8.99
N LYS A 126 -6.12 0.92 9.31
CA LYS A 126 -7.32 1.76 9.25
C LYS A 126 -7.20 3.00 10.14
N GLN A 127 -6.70 2.82 11.36
CA GLN A 127 -6.49 3.95 12.27
C GLN A 127 -5.39 4.89 11.76
N TYR A 128 -4.30 4.35 11.22
CA TYR A 128 -3.25 5.17 10.61
C TYR A 128 -3.78 5.98 9.43
N PHE A 129 -4.58 5.39 8.55
CA PHE A 129 -5.17 6.10 7.42
C PHE A 129 -6.14 7.20 7.86
N ARG A 130 -6.98 6.95 8.87
CA ARG A 130 -7.87 7.98 9.43
C ARG A 130 -7.06 9.15 9.98
N ASP A 131 -6.08 8.87 10.84
CA ASP A 131 -5.25 9.93 11.44
C ASP A 131 -4.46 10.71 10.39
N LEU A 132 -3.90 10.03 9.39
CA LEU A 132 -3.18 10.64 8.28
C LEU A 132 -4.08 11.60 7.50
N MET A 133 -5.26 11.15 7.10
CA MET A 133 -6.21 11.96 6.34
C MET A 133 -6.72 13.14 7.17
N ASP A 134 -7.07 12.92 8.44
CA ASP A 134 -7.60 13.93 9.34
C ASP A 134 -6.56 15.03 9.65
N GLU A 135 -5.33 14.66 10.00
CA GLU A 135 -4.28 15.62 10.31
C GLU A 135 -3.85 16.41 9.06
N THR A 136 -3.79 15.74 7.90
CA THR A 136 -3.50 16.42 6.64
C THR A 136 -4.63 17.37 6.22
N ALA A 137 -5.90 16.97 6.40
CA ALA A 137 -7.04 17.82 6.12
C ALA A 137 -7.08 19.07 7.02
N LYS A 138 -6.74 18.93 8.31
CA LYS A 138 -6.61 20.07 9.22
C LYS A 138 -5.54 21.04 8.76
N ALA A 139 -4.35 20.55 8.40
CA ALA A 139 -3.26 21.38 7.90
C ALA A 139 -3.67 22.11 6.61
N TYR A 140 -4.29 21.40 5.66
CA TYR A 140 -4.80 21.99 4.42
C TYR A 140 -5.84 23.08 4.66
N ALA A 141 -6.81 22.84 5.53
CA ALA A 141 -7.86 23.80 5.88
C ALA A 141 -7.31 25.07 6.58
N GLN A 142 -6.15 24.96 7.21
CA GLN A 142 -5.41 26.11 7.80
C GLN A 142 -4.55 26.86 6.77
N GLY A 143 -4.55 26.44 5.51
CA GLY A 143 -3.78 27.06 4.43
C GLY A 143 -2.31 26.62 4.38
N ALA A 144 -1.92 25.54 5.07
CA ALA A 144 -0.56 25.03 5.01
C ALA A 144 -0.21 24.58 3.59
N SER A 145 0.98 24.93 3.11
CA SER A 145 1.56 24.37 1.89
C SER A 145 1.87 22.87 2.07
N LEU A 146 2.13 22.16 0.98
CA LEU A 146 2.54 20.76 1.03
C LEU A 146 3.77 20.55 1.94
N ASP A 147 4.81 21.35 1.77
CA ASP A 147 6.05 21.27 2.58
C ASP A 147 5.77 21.46 4.07
N GLU A 148 4.86 22.40 4.42
CA GLU A 148 4.45 22.63 5.80
C GLU A 148 3.63 21.46 6.34
N ALA A 149 2.71 20.91 5.57
CA ALA A 149 1.95 19.73 5.94
C ALA A 149 2.87 18.51 6.16
N GLU A 150 3.79 18.23 5.23
CA GLU A 150 4.78 17.16 5.38
C GLU A 150 5.62 17.32 6.65
N ARG A 151 6.10 18.53 6.92
CA ARG A 151 6.90 18.83 8.10
C ARG A 151 6.12 18.64 9.42
N ASP A 152 4.92 19.18 9.50
CA ASP A 152 4.20 19.28 10.79
C ASP A 152 3.33 18.04 11.05
N VAL A 153 2.61 17.51 10.06
CA VAL A 153 1.83 16.29 10.20
C VAL A 153 2.75 15.08 10.43
N SER A 154 3.94 15.03 9.78
CA SER A 154 4.87 13.93 10.03
C SER A 154 5.36 13.86 11.48
N LYS A 155 5.51 15.00 12.17
CA LYS A 155 5.89 15.01 13.59
C LYS A 155 4.81 14.34 14.44
N ILE A 156 3.53 14.66 14.18
CA ILE A 156 2.38 14.08 14.91
C ILE A 156 2.32 12.57 14.67
N LEU A 157 2.37 12.13 13.40
CA LEU A 157 2.24 10.73 13.06
C LEU A 157 3.43 9.89 13.53
N ARG A 158 4.66 10.44 13.52
CA ARG A 158 5.84 9.75 14.03
C ARG A 158 5.71 9.45 15.53
N VAL A 159 5.26 10.40 16.34
CA VAL A 159 5.04 10.15 17.77
C VAL A 159 4.05 8.99 18.00
N LYS A 160 3.03 8.86 17.15
CA LYS A 160 1.97 7.86 17.32
C LYS A 160 2.31 6.49 16.73
N TYR A 161 3.14 6.44 15.67
CA TYR A 161 3.28 5.25 14.83
C TYR A 161 4.70 4.73 14.61
N VAL A 162 5.77 5.43 15.03
CA VAL A 162 7.15 5.02 14.75
C VAL A 162 7.49 3.63 15.28
N ASP A 163 6.94 3.24 16.43
CA ASP A 163 7.17 1.93 17.05
C ASP A 163 6.16 0.85 16.60
N LYS A 164 5.20 1.21 15.74
CA LYS A 164 4.14 0.31 15.27
C LYS A 164 4.36 -0.21 13.85
N PHE A 165 5.20 0.48 13.10
CA PHE A 165 5.58 0.13 11.73
C PHE A 165 7.07 -0.24 11.65
N ASP A 166 7.51 -0.61 10.46
CA ASP A 166 8.90 -0.94 10.18
C ASP A 166 9.81 0.32 10.20
N PRO A 167 11.15 0.14 10.28
CA PRO A 167 12.10 1.26 10.41
C PRO A 167 12.08 2.30 9.27
N ARG A 168 11.40 2.01 8.15
CA ARG A 168 11.25 2.95 7.03
C ARG A 168 10.12 3.96 7.26
N PHE A 169 9.27 3.75 8.26
CA PHE A 169 8.12 4.61 8.54
C PHE A 169 8.47 6.10 8.57
N PRO A 170 9.59 6.57 9.20
CA PRO A 170 9.93 7.99 9.23
C PRO A 170 10.13 8.64 7.85
N GLN A 171 10.52 7.87 6.83
CA GLN A 171 10.64 8.35 5.46
C GLN A 171 9.32 8.14 4.69
N SER A 172 8.71 6.98 4.84
CA SER A 172 7.48 6.60 4.10
C SER A 172 6.31 7.52 4.45
N VAL A 173 6.20 7.99 5.69
CA VAL A 173 5.11 8.87 6.13
C VAL A 173 5.07 10.19 5.35
N ILE A 174 6.20 10.70 4.89
CA ILE A 174 6.27 11.94 4.09
C ILE A 174 5.51 11.75 2.77
N GLY A 175 5.83 10.69 2.00
CA GLY A 175 5.13 10.40 0.75
C GLY A 175 3.63 10.10 0.95
N ASN A 176 3.27 9.50 2.08
CA ASN A 176 1.87 9.26 2.41
C ASN A 176 1.11 10.57 2.70
N ILE A 177 1.76 11.54 3.39
CA ILE A 177 1.19 12.88 3.60
C ILE A 177 1.02 13.61 2.27
N ALA A 178 2.02 13.54 1.38
CA ALA A 178 1.94 14.14 0.05
C ALA A 178 0.74 13.59 -0.74
N LYS A 179 0.51 12.27 -0.71
CA LYS A 179 -0.66 11.67 -1.33
C LYS A 179 -1.97 12.12 -0.69
N ALA A 180 -2.05 12.13 0.64
CA ALA A 180 -3.22 12.60 1.37
C ALA A 180 -3.56 14.06 1.01
N TYR A 181 -2.55 14.93 0.99
CA TYR A 181 -2.69 16.34 0.62
C TYR A 181 -3.24 16.50 -0.81
N GLN A 182 -2.69 15.76 -1.78
CA GLN A 182 -3.17 15.78 -3.16
C GLN A 182 -4.64 15.36 -3.28
N VAL A 183 -5.03 14.28 -2.58
CA VAL A 183 -6.40 13.77 -2.59
C VAL A 183 -7.36 14.81 -1.99
N ILE A 184 -7.00 15.42 -0.87
CA ILE A 184 -7.80 16.46 -0.20
C ILE A 184 -7.95 17.69 -1.10
N ALA A 185 -6.86 18.16 -1.72
CA ALA A 185 -6.87 19.30 -2.63
C ALA A 185 -7.75 19.07 -3.88
N PHE A 186 -7.82 17.83 -4.38
CA PHE A 186 -8.63 17.46 -5.54
C PHE A 186 -10.14 17.40 -5.22
N MET A 187 -10.50 17.16 -3.96
CA MET A 187 -11.91 17.05 -3.52
C MET A 187 -12.58 18.39 -3.20
N GLN A 188 -11.84 19.50 -3.23
CA GLN A 188 -12.31 20.87 -2.95
C GLN A 188 -12.53 21.66 -4.26
#